data_d089144632fd99bc702c1da34bcd1115
#
_entry.id   d089144632fd99bc702c1da34bcd1115
#
_cell.length_a   1.000
_cell.length_b   1.000
_cell.length_c   1.000
_cell.angle_alpha   90.00
_cell.angle_beta   90.00
_cell.angle_gamma   90.00
#
_symmetry.space_group_name_H-M   'P 1'
#
loop_
_entity.id
_entity.type
_entity.pdbx_description
1 polymer ?
#
loop_
_entity_poly.entity_id
_entity_poly.type
_entity_poly.pdbx_seq_one_letter_code
_entity_poly.pdbx_strand_id
1 'polypeptide(L)'
;LRLIADAFAQIFGTIKKIATKDKKVGLFLVAFFLYIDGVGTIIDNCINIGTDLKLDSVGQVVFLLFTQIVACIGSLVFGRLSQTYKTTTLLYVCIAGYFAVCLYALTLHDLIGFGIMAFGVGCFQGSLQALSRSYFSKIIPPENSGEYFGIYDIFAKGASFLGSLVIASVKLAGGTINVAVATMAIFFAVGFVSVSYTHLRAHE
;
A
#
# COMPACT_ATOMS: atom_id res chain seq x y z
N LEU A 1 -26.31 22.55 -2.01
CA LEU A 1 -25.24 23.13 -1.17
C LEU A 1 -25.31 22.65 0.29
N ARG A 2 -26.49 22.60 0.94
CA ARG A 2 -26.61 22.10 2.33
C ARG A 2 -26.15 20.65 2.47
N LEU A 3 -26.58 19.73 1.61
CA LEU A 3 -26.18 18.33 1.63
C LEU A 3 -24.64 18.13 1.54
N ILE A 4 -23.97 18.96 0.76
CA ILE A 4 -22.50 18.92 0.61
C ILE A 4 -21.84 19.42 1.92
N ALA A 5 -22.33 20.52 2.49
CA ALA A 5 -21.82 21.05 3.74
C ALA A 5 -22.00 20.06 4.91
N ASP A 6 -23.17 19.41 4.98
CA ASP A 6 -23.47 18.39 5.99
C ASP A 6 -22.55 17.16 5.83
N ALA A 7 -22.28 16.72 4.59
CA ALA A 7 -21.34 15.63 4.32
C ALA A 7 -19.90 15.97 4.76
N PHE A 8 -19.42 17.18 4.47
CA PHE A 8 -18.10 17.64 4.96
C PHE A 8 -18.06 17.73 6.49
N ALA A 9 -19.10 18.28 7.12
CA ALA A 9 -19.17 18.36 8.58
C ALA A 9 -19.14 16.96 9.22
N GLN A 10 -19.83 15.99 8.63
CA GLN A 10 -19.82 14.59 9.06
C GLN A 10 -18.43 13.97 8.92
N ILE A 11 -17.75 14.14 7.79
CA ILE A 11 -16.38 13.66 7.59
C ILE A 11 -15.43 14.23 8.63
N PHE A 12 -15.45 15.56 8.86
CA PHE A 12 -14.62 16.20 9.88
C PHE A 12 -14.95 15.71 11.29
N GLY A 13 -16.23 15.51 11.60
CA GLY A 13 -16.68 14.93 12.86
C GLY A 13 -16.12 13.54 13.11
N THR A 14 -16.16 12.68 12.09
CA THR A 14 -15.65 11.31 12.15
C THR A 14 -14.12 11.27 12.24
N ILE A 15 -13.40 12.14 11.51
CA ILE A 15 -11.94 12.29 11.65
C ILE A 15 -11.58 12.69 13.09
N LYS A 16 -12.28 13.66 13.68
CA LYS A 16 -12.07 14.06 15.07
C LYS A 16 -12.36 12.92 16.04
N LYS A 17 -13.41 12.13 15.82
CA LYS A 17 -13.75 10.94 16.63
C LYS A 17 -12.63 9.89 16.55
N ILE A 18 -12.13 9.61 15.36
CA ILE A 18 -11.01 8.67 15.13
C ILE A 18 -9.75 9.16 15.87
N ALA A 19 -9.40 10.45 15.76
CA ALA A 19 -8.21 11.01 16.38
C ALA A 19 -8.27 11.03 17.91
N THR A 20 -9.47 11.19 18.50
CA THR A 20 -9.62 11.37 19.95
C THR A 20 -10.04 10.09 20.68
N LYS A 21 -10.99 9.35 20.13
CA LYS A 21 -11.60 8.16 20.77
C LYS A 21 -11.08 6.85 20.22
N ASP A 22 -11.02 6.72 18.89
CA ASP A 22 -10.70 5.45 18.22
C ASP A 22 -9.24 5.45 17.73
N LYS A 23 -8.31 5.71 18.66
CA LYS A 23 -6.86 5.86 18.37
C LYS A 23 -6.27 4.65 17.62
N LYS A 24 -6.80 3.44 17.85
CA LYS A 24 -6.39 2.22 17.16
C LYS A 24 -6.72 2.30 15.66
N VAL A 25 -7.91 2.78 15.33
CA VAL A 25 -8.35 2.99 13.94
C VAL A 25 -7.51 4.08 13.27
N GLY A 26 -7.26 5.19 13.99
CA GLY A 26 -6.42 6.28 13.49
C GLY A 26 -4.99 5.84 13.19
N LEU A 27 -4.37 5.10 14.11
CA LEU A 27 -3.01 4.57 13.92
C LEU A 27 -2.95 3.58 12.72
N PHE A 28 -3.97 2.73 12.59
CA PHE A 28 -4.05 1.84 11.43
C PHE A 28 -4.20 2.62 10.12
N LEU A 29 -5.03 3.68 10.07
CA LEU A 29 -5.20 4.48 8.86
C LEU A 29 -3.90 5.18 8.45
N VAL A 30 -3.10 5.68 9.40
CA VAL A 30 -1.78 6.25 9.11
C VAL A 30 -0.83 5.19 8.58
N ALA A 31 -0.78 4.02 9.21
CA ALA A 31 0.02 2.90 8.73
C ALA A 31 -0.41 2.47 7.32
N PHE A 32 -1.72 2.33 7.11
CA PHE A 32 -2.34 1.99 5.84
C PHE A 32 -1.96 2.98 4.75
N PHE A 33 -2.09 4.28 5.03
CA PHE A 33 -1.71 5.33 4.08
C PHE A 33 -0.25 5.18 3.62
N LEU A 34 0.67 4.99 4.57
CA LEU A 34 2.10 4.90 4.26
C LEU A 34 2.41 3.70 3.35
N TYR A 35 2.01 2.48 3.74
CA TYR A 35 2.37 1.33 2.91
C TYR A 35 1.56 1.26 1.60
N ILE A 36 0.33 1.76 1.55
CA ILE A 36 -0.44 1.86 0.30
C ILE A 36 0.12 2.95 -0.62
N ASP A 37 0.64 4.05 -0.07
CA ASP A 37 1.38 5.06 -0.85
C ASP A 37 2.61 4.43 -1.53
N GLY A 38 3.38 3.61 -0.82
CA GLY A 38 4.49 2.85 -1.41
C GLY A 38 4.04 1.89 -2.52
N VAL A 39 2.96 1.13 -2.30
CA VAL A 39 2.37 0.21 -3.30
C VAL A 39 1.93 0.98 -4.55
N GLY A 40 1.10 2.00 -4.38
CA GLY A 40 0.57 2.81 -5.47
C GLY A 40 1.68 3.48 -6.27
N THR A 41 2.66 4.05 -5.57
CA THR A 41 3.81 4.71 -6.21
C THR A 41 4.60 3.76 -7.12
N ILE A 42 4.85 2.53 -6.69
CA ILE A 42 5.57 1.54 -7.50
C ILE A 42 4.75 1.19 -8.75
N ILE A 43 3.44 1.02 -8.61
CA ILE A 43 2.54 0.65 -9.71
C ILE A 43 2.43 1.81 -10.71
N ASP A 44 2.13 3.01 -10.22
CA ASP A 44 1.92 4.19 -11.04
C ASP A 44 3.19 4.61 -11.80
N ASN A 45 4.36 4.33 -11.24
CA ASN A 45 5.66 4.62 -11.85
C ASN A 45 6.32 3.44 -12.57
N CYS A 46 5.65 2.29 -12.68
CA CYS A 46 6.32 1.09 -13.23
C CYS A 46 6.82 1.29 -14.67
N ILE A 47 6.08 1.99 -15.53
CA ILE A 47 6.51 2.35 -16.89
C ILE A 47 7.69 3.34 -16.86
N ASN A 48 7.65 4.32 -15.96
CA ASN A 48 8.77 5.26 -15.79
C ASN A 48 10.05 4.55 -15.33
N ILE A 49 9.92 3.57 -14.43
CA ILE A 49 11.03 2.73 -13.96
C ILE A 49 11.65 1.98 -15.13
N GLY A 50 10.83 1.31 -15.94
CA GLY A 50 11.30 0.57 -17.10
C GLY A 50 11.92 1.48 -18.17
N THR A 51 11.36 2.67 -18.40
CA THR A 51 11.87 3.64 -19.37
C THR A 51 13.22 4.20 -18.93
N ASP A 52 13.40 4.54 -17.65
CA ASP A 52 14.68 5.01 -17.10
C ASP A 52 15.78 3.94 -17.20
N LEU A 53 15.41 2.66 -17.11
CA LEU A 53 16.31 1.52 -17.31
C LEU A 53 16.51 1.18 -18.80
N LYS A 54 15.91 1.96 -19.72
CA LYS A 54 15.97 1.76 -21.17
C LYS A 54 15.49 0.37 -21.62
N LEU A 55 14.50 -0.17 -20.93
CA LEU A 55 13.92 -1.46 -21.24
C LEU A 55 12.96 -1.34 -22.44
N ASP A 56 12.76 -2.47 -23.15
CA ASP A 56 11.80 -2.53 -24.24
C ASP A 56 10.37 -2.22 -23.75
N SER A 57 9.70 -1.28 -24.44
CA SER A 57 8.37 -0.79 -24.04
C SER A 57 7.29 -1.86 -24.14
N VAL A 58 7.39 -2.77 -25.12
CA VAL A 58 6.43 -3.86 -25.28
C VAL A 58 6.57 -4.84 -24.12
N GLY A 59 7.82 -5.18 -23.75
CA GLY A 59 8.12 -6.03 -22.61
C GLY A 59 7.61 -5.43 -21.29
N GLN A 60 7.73 -4.12 -21.10
CA GLN A 60 7.20 -3.43 -19.90
C GLN A 60 5.67 -3.59 -19.77
N VAL A 61 4.93 -3.37 -20.87
CA VAL A 61 3.47 -3.54 -20.88
C VAL A 61 3.06 -4.98 -20.62
N VAL A 62 3.77 -5.95 -21.22
CA VAL A 62 3.51 -7.37 -20.98
C VAL A 62 3.71 -7.73 -19.51
N PHE A 63 4.78 -7.26 -18.86
CA PHE A 63 5.01 -7.51 -17.44
C PHE A 63 4.01 -6.76 -16.53
N LEU A 64 3.53 -5.59 -16.94
CA LEU A 64 2.46 -4.90 -16.22
C LEU A 64 1.16 -5.73 -16.21
N LEU A 65 0.76 -6.28 -17.37
CA LEU A 65 -0.39 -7.18 -17.47
C LEU A 65 -0.18 -8.46 -16.68
N PHE A 66 1.02 -9.04 -16.75
CA PHE A 66 1.42 -10.20 -15.96
C PHE A 66 1.28 -9.94 -14.47
N THR A 67 1.73 -8.77 -13.98
CA THR A 67 1.56 -8.36 -12.59
C THR A 67 0.10 -8.42 -12.14
N GLN A 68 -0.83 -7.98 -12.98
CA GLN A 68 -2.26 -7.98 -12.65
C GLN A 68 -2.84 -9.40 -12.55
N ILE A 69 -2.39 -10.31 -13.41
CA ILE A 69 -2.79 -11.74 -13.34
C ILE A 69 -2.27 -12.36 -12.04
N VAL A 70 -0.98 -12.13 -11.72
CA VAL A 70 -0.37 -12.61 -10.48
C VAL A 70 -1.06 -12.00 -9.25
N ALA A 71 -1.45 -10.71 -9.30
CA ALA A 71 -2.17 -10.05 -8.21
C ALA A 71 -3.56 -10.66 -7.97
N CYS A 72 -4.25 -11.05 -9.03
CA CYS A 72 -5.52 -11.76 -8.91
C CYS A 72 -5.33 -13.11 -8.22
N ILE A 73 -4.37 -13.92 -8.66
CA ILE A 73 -4.05 -15.22 -8.06
C ILE A 73 -3.61 -15.04 -6.61
N GLY A 74 -2.70 -14.10 -6.35
CA GLY A 74 -2.20 -13.78 -5.01
C GLY A 74 -3.34 -13.43 -4.05
N SER A 75 -4.27 -12.57 -4.47
CA SER A 75 -5.42 -12.18 -3.64
C SER A 75 -6.33 -13.36 -3.29
N LEU A 76 -6.53 -14.31 -4.21
CA LEU A 76 -7.29 -15.53 -3.96
C LEU A 76 -6.58 -16.47 -2.97
N VAL A 77 -5.26 -16.63 -3.12
CA VAL A 77 -4.44 -17.45 -2.20
C VAL A 77 -4.48 -16.86 -0.80
N PHE A 78 -4.15 -15.58 -0.63
CA PHE A 78 -4.18 -14.93 0.67
C PHE A 78 -5.59 -14.82 1.25
N GLY A 79 -6.62 -14.68 0.40
CA GLY A 79 -8.02 -14.75 0.81
C GLY A 79 -8.37 -16.10 1.44
N ARG A 80 -7.90 -17.22 0.88
CA ARG A 80 -8.06 -18.55 1.48
C ARG A 80 -7.23 -18.71 2.75
N LEU A 81 -5.97 -18.26 2.75
CA LEU A 81 -5.12 -18.31 3.95
C LEU A 81 -5.71 -17.49 5.12
N SER A 82 -6.44 -16.42 4.85
CA SER A 82 -7.07 -15.59 5.88
C SER A 82 -8.21 -16.29 6.65
N GLN A 83 -8.67 -17.45 6.17
CA GLN A 83 -9.61 -18.29 6.88
C GLN A 83 -8.92 -19.14 7.97
N THR A 84 -7.63 -19.44 7.79
CA THR A 84 -6.85 -20.30 8.71
C THR A 84 -5.91 -19.47 9.59
N TYR A 85 -5.31 -18.43 9.02
CA TYR A 85 -4.33 -17.58 9.70
C TYR A 85 -4.92 -16.21 10.07
N LYS A 86 -4.38 -15.60 11.13
CA LYS A 86 -4.79 -14.25 11.53
C LYS A 86 -4.50 -13.24 10.41
N THR A 87 -5.49 -12.40 10.09
CA THR A 87 -5.38 -11.36 9.05
C THR A 87 -4.16 -10.46 9.27
N THR A 88 -3.84 -10.13 10.53
CA THR A 88 -2.67 -9.33 10.90
C THR A 88 -1.35 -10.01 10.52
N THR A 89 -1.20 -11.31 10.74
CA THR A 89 0.01 -12.06 10.37
C THR A 89 0.21 -12.05 8.86
N LEU A 90 -0.86 -12.26 8.09
CA LEU A 90 -0.80 -12.21 6.64
C LEU A 90 -0.48 -10.80 6.13
N LEU A 91 -0.99 -9.77 6.81
CA LEU A 91 -0.68 -8.37 6.50
C LEU A 91 0.82 -8.08 6.69
N TYR A 92 1.41 -8.56 7.78
CA TYR A 92 2.87 -8.46 8.00
C TYR A 92 3.68 -9.16 6.91
N VAL A 93 3.26 -10.35 6.50
CA VAL A 93 3.93 -11.09 5.41
C VAL A 93 3.89 -10.27 4.11
N CYS A 94 2.75 -9.68 3.78
CA CYS A 94 2.63 -8.86 2.58
C CYS A 94 3.48 -7.58 2.65
N ILE A 95 3.50 -6.88 3.79
CA ILE A 95 4.30 -5.67 3.97
C ILE A 95 5.80 -6.01 3.91
N ALA A 96 6.24 -7.10 4.57
CA ALA A 96 7.62 -7.57 4.50
C ALA A 96 8.01 -8.02 3.09
N GLY A 97 7.09 -8.65 2.36
CA GLY A 97 7.29 -9.03 0.96
C GLY A 97 7.51 -7.82 0.06
N TYR A 98 6.70 -6.77 0.21
CA TYR A 98 6.88 -5.51 -0.51
C TYR A 98 8.19 -4.81 -0.14
N PHE A 99 8.56 -4.80 1.15
CA PHE A 99 9.85 -4.28 1.60
C PHE A 99 11.01 -4.98 0.87
N ALA A 100 10.97 -6.31 0.78
CA ALA A 100 11.98 -7.09 0.06
C ALA A 100 12.00 -6.75 -1.45
N VAL A 101 10.83 -6.58 -2.07
CA VAL A 101 10.71 -6.17 -3.48
C VAL A 101 11.33 -4.78 -3.71
N CYS A 102 11.13 -3.84 -2.79
CA CYS A 102 11.77 -2.52 -2.88
C CYS A 102 13.30 -2.60 -2.80
N LEU A 103 13.84 -3.44 -1.94
CA LEU A 103 15.29 -3.64 -1.85
C LEU A 103 15.83 -4.34 -3.11
N TYR A 104 15.07 -5.31 -3.66
CA TYR A 104 15.42 -5.95 -4.92
C TYR A 104 15.54 -4.96 -6.08
N ALA A 105 14.80 -3.85 -6.05
CA ALA A 105 14.87 -2.80 -7.06
C ALA A 105 16.28 -2.20 -7.23
N LEU A 106 17.15 -2.28 -6.20
CA LEU A 106 18.56 -1.87 -6.31
C LEU A 106 19.36 -2.69 -7.32
N THR A 107 18.94 -3.91 -7.60
CA THR A 107 19.62 -4.85 -8.51
C THR A 107 19.03 -4.85 -9.92
N LEU A 108 18.09 -3.95 -10.22
CA LEU A 108 17.42 -3.89 -11.52
C LEU A 108 18.35 -3.32 -12.59
N HIS A 109 18.61 -4.14 -13.63
CA HIS A 109 19.44 -3.76 -14.76
C HIS A 109 18.87 -4.22 -16.11
N ASP A 110 17.99 -5.20 -16.12
CA ASP A 110 17.48 -5.86 -17.32
C ASP A 110 15.98 -6.16 -17.25
N LEU A 111 15.43 -6.60 -18.37
CA LEU A 111 14.02 -6.93 -18.52
C LEU A 111 13.62 -8.15 -17.66
N ILE A 112 14.53 -9.09 -17.44
CA ILE A 112 14.27 -10.29 -16.63
C ILE A 112 14.14 -9.88 -15.16
N GLY A 113 15.07 -9.05 -14.66
CA GLY A 113 14.99 -8.48 -13.30
C GLY A 113 13.70 -7.69 -13.09
N PHE A 114 13.28 -6.90 -14.09
CA PHE A 114 12.00 -6.18 -14.06
C PHE A 114 10.81 -7.15 -13.98
N GLY A 115 10.85 -8.27 -14.70
CA GLY A 115 9.84 -9.34 -14.63
C GLY A 115 9.77 -9.99 -13.25
N ILE A 116 10.92 -10.25 -12.60
CA ILE A 116 10.98 -10.79 -11.23
C ILE A 116 10.38 -9.79 -10.23
N MET A 117 10.70 -8.51 -10.36
CA MET A 117 10.09 -7.45 -9.54
C MET A 117 8.58 -7.40 -9.76
N ALA A 118 8.13 -7.45 -11.02
CA ALA A 118 6.72 -7.46 -11.39
C ALA A 118 5.96 -8.65 -10.78
N PHE A 119 6.57 -9.83 -10.76
CA PHE A 119 6.02 -11.01 -10.07
C PHE A 119 5.89 -10.77 -8.57
N GLY A 120 6.93 -10.27 -7.91
CA GLY A 120 6.92 -9.97 -6.47
C GLY A 120 5.85 -8.93 -6.12
N VAL A 121 5.75 -7.84 -6.88
CA VAL A 121 4.69 -6.83 -6.73
C VAL A 121 3.32 -7.49 -6.86
N GLY A 122 3.10 -8.29 -7.91
CA GLY A 122 1.84 -8.99 -8.14
C GLY A 122 1.44 -9.90 -6.97
N CYS A 123 2.37 -10.69 -6.44
CA CYS A 123 2.07 -11.60 -5.32
C CYS A 123 1.44 -10.91 -4.11
N PHE A 124 1.86 -9.68 -3.81
CA PHE A 124 1.45 -9.00 -2.58
C PHE A 124 0.45 -7.86 -2.80
N GLN A 125 0.37 -7.25 -3.99
CA GLN A 125 -0.45 -6.07 -4.28
C GLN A 125 -1.93 -6.26 -3.95
N GLY A 126 -2.59 -7.23 -4.58
CA GLY A 126 -4.00 -7.48 -4.38
C GLY A 126 -4.31 -7.99 -2.97
N SER A 127 -3.40 -8.82 -2.45
CA SER A 127 -3.51 -9.39 -1.10
C SER A 127 -3.43 -8.33 -0.03
N LEU A 128 -2.48 -7.39 -0.14
CA LEU A 128 -2.28 -6.32 0.84
C LEU A 128 -3.51 -5.41 0.92
N GLN A 129 -4.10 -5.04 -0.22
CA GLN A 129 -5.32 -4.22 -0.28
C GLN A 129 -6.53 -4.97 0.31
N ALA A 130 -6.74 -6.23 -0.06
CA ALA A 130 -7.85 -7.03 0.44
C ALA A 130 -7.77 -7.30 1.95
N LEU A 131 -6.57 -7.67 2.44
CA LEU A 131 -6.33 -7.92 3.86
C LEU A 131 -6.45 -6.66 4.71
N SER A 132 -5.99 -5.50 4.20
CA SER A 132 -6.13 -4.20 4.87
C SER A 132 -7.60 -3.84 5.06
N ARG A 133 -8.42 -4.00 4.03
CA ARG A 133 -9.86 -3.75 4.09
C ARG A 133 -10.56 -4.71 5.04
N SER A 134 -10.19 -6.00 5.01
CA SER A 134 -10.70 -7.02 5.94
C SER A 134 -10.30 -6.77 7.38
N TYR A 135 -9.07 -6.31 7.63
CA TYR A 135 -8.64 -5.94 8.99
C TYR A 135 -9.36 -4.69 9.47
N PHE A 136 -9.48 -3.68 8.62
CA PHE A 136 -10.17 -2.44 8.94
C PHE A 136 -11.63 -2.68 9.35
N SER A 137 -12.36 -3.53 8.62
CA SER A 137 -13.74 -3.88 8.95
C SER A 137 -13.92 -4.52 10.34
N LYS A 138 -12.85 -5.16 10.88
CA LYS A 138 -12.88 -5.82 12.19
C LYS A 138 -12.59 -4.87 13.36
N ILE A 139 -12.02 -3.70 13.09
CA ILE A 139 -11.61 -2.74 14.14
C ILE A 139 -12.50 -1.51 14.23
N ILE A 140 -13.43 -1.33 13.28
CA ILE A 140 -14.37 -0.20 13.27
C ILE A 140 -15.71 -0.58 13.91
N PRO A 141 -16.46 0.40 14.47
CA PRO A 141 -17.81 0.18 14.97
C PRO A 141 -18.78 -0.18 13.81
N PRO A 142 -19.56 -1.26 13.91
CA PRO A 142 -20.48 -1.68 12.86
C PRO A 142 -21.53 -0.62 12.49
N GLU A 143 -22.00 0.14 13.49
CA GLU A 143 -23.08 1.13 13.36
C GLU A 143 -22.68 2.29 12.43
N ASN A 144 -21.38 2.64 12.39
CA ASN A 144 -20.86 3.76 11.63
C ASN A 144 -19.93 3.31 10.48
N SER A 145 -20.02 2.06 10.06
CA SER A 145 -19.08 1.45 9.10
C SER A 145 -18.95 2.25 7.79
N GLY A 146 -20.05 2.81 7.27
CA GLY A 146 -20.06 3.60 6.04
C GLY A 146 -19.18 4.87 6.14
N GLU A 147 -19.24 5.59 7.26
CA GLU A 147 -18.44 6.80 7.48
C GLU A 147 -16.95 6.46 7.58
N TYR A 148 -16.60 5.39 8.30
CA TYR A 148 -15.23 4.94 8.48
C TYR A 148 -14.63 4.45 7.16
N PHE A 149 -15.39 3.68 6.35
CA PHE A 149 -14.95 3.28 5.02
C PHE A 149 -14.82 4.45 4.05
N GLY A 150 -15.64 5.50 4.18
CA GLY A 150 -15.48 6.73 3.43
C GLY A 150 -14.12 7.39 3.70
N ILE A 151 -13.70 7.46 4.96
CA ILE A 151 -12.37 7.97 5.35
C ILE A 151 -11.26 7.04 4.85
N TYR A 152 -11.41 5.72 5.00
CA TYR A 152 -10.47 4.72 4.47
C TYR A 152 -10.23 4.92 2.97
N ASP A 153 -11.30 5.12 2.18
CA ASP A 153 -11.21 5.33 0.74
C ASP A 153 -10.54 6.67 0.38
N ILE A 154 -10.70 7.72 1.21
CA ILE A 154 -9.96 8.99 1.05
C ILE A 154 -8.45 8.75 1.22
N PHE A 155 -8.04 8.00 2.26
CA PHE A 155 -6.64 7.66 2.49
C PHE A 155 -6.10 6.78 1.36
N ALA A 156 -6.87 5.79 0.89
CA ALA A 156 -6.49 4.91 -0.21
C ALA A 156 -6.29 5.67 -1.53
N LYS A 157 -7.17 6.63 -1.84
CA LYS A 157 -7.09 7.43 -3.08
C LYS A 157 -6.07 8.57 -3.01
N GLY A 158 -5.76 9.05 -1.81
CA GLY A 158 -4.68 10.03 -1.58
C GLY A 158 -3.29 9.39 -1.57
N ALA A 159 -3.19 8.08 -1.56
CA ALA A 159 -1.94 7.34 -1.66
C ALA A 159 -1.29 7.53 -3.04
N SER A 160 0.00 7.27 -3.14
CA SER A 160 0.90 7.52 -4.29
C SER A 160 1.41 8.97 -4.41
N PHE A 161 0.88 9.91 -3.64
CA PHE A 161 1.32 11.30 -3.70
C PHE A 161 2.69 11.50 -3.05
N LEU A 162 2.86 11.04 -1.80
CA LEU A 162 4.13 11.21 -1.08
C LEU A 162 5.25 10.41 -1.74
N GLY A 163 5.00 9.18 -2.13
CA GLY A 163 5.98 8.34 -2.79
C GLY A 163 6.43 8.90 -4.13
N SER A 164 5.51 9.46 -4.94
CA SER A 164 5.85 10.13 -6.19
C SER A 164 6.72 11.38 -5.96
N LEU A 165 6.44 12.15 -4.90
CA LEU A 165 7.32 13.27 -4.48
C LEU A 165 8.70 12.79 -4.09
N VAL A 166 8.81 11.66 -3.36
CA VAL A 166 10.11 11.09 -2.97
C VAL A 166 10.88 10.64 -4.21
N ILE A 167 10.24 9.92 -5.15
CA ILE A 167 10.88 9.53 -6.41
C ILE A 167 11.40 10.76 -7.17
N ALA A 168 10.57 11.79 -7.33
CA ALA A 168 10.95 13.03 -7.99
C ALA A 168 12.13 13.71 -7.29
N SER A 169 12.12 13.79 -5.95
CA SER A 169 13.16 14.41 -5.15
C SER A 169 14.50 13.68 -5.28
N VAL A 170 14.50 12.34 -5.26
CA VAL A 170 15.70 11.53 -5.45
C VAL A 170 16.28 11.74 -6.85
N LYS A 171 15.44 11.79 -7.88
CA LYS A 171 15.86 12.04 -9.26
C LYS A 171 16.44 13.45 -9.43
N LEU A 172 15.82 14.48 -8.85
CA LEU A 172 16.31 15.86 -8.86
C LEU A 172 17.66 15.99 -8.14
N ALA A 173 17.90 15.19 -7.11
CA ALA A 173 19.19 15.13 -6.41
C ALA A 173 20.28 14.33 -7.18
N GLY A 174 19.99 13.86 -8.40
CA GLY A 174 20.92 13.08 -9.22
C GLY A 174 20.96 11.58 -8.89
N GLY A 175 20.02 11.08 -8.06
CA GLY A 175 19.89 9.66 -7.76
C GLY A 175 19.30 8.85 -8.93
N THR A 176 19.60 7.56 -8.95
CA THR A 176 19.03 6.63 -9.94
C THR A 176 17.61 6.24 -9.58
N ILE A 177 16.84 5.76 -10.57
CA ILE A 177 15.49 5.26 -10.35
C ILE A 177 15.48 4.07 -9.38
N ASN A 178 16.50 3.22 -9.44
CA ASN A 178 16.64 2.07 -8.54
C ASN A 178 16.70 2.52 -7.07
N VAL A 179 17.50 3.56 -6.77
CA VAL A 179 17.58 4.15 -5.43
C VAL A 179 16.24 4.78 -5.04
N ALA A 180 15.59 5.49 -5.98
CA ALA A 180 14.30 6.10 -5.71
C ALA A 180 13.23 5.07 -5.34
N VAL A 181 13.16 3.93 -6.05
CA VAL A 181 12.23 2.83 -5.72
C VAL A 181 12.62 2.17 -4.40
N ALA A 182 13.92 1.95 -4.15
CA ALA A 182 14.38 1.36 -2.89
C ALA A 182 14.05 2.23 -1.67
N THR A 183 14.00 3.57 -1.80
CA THR A 183 13.57 4.45 -0.70
C THR A 183 12.12 4.20 -0.28
N MET A 184 11.28 3.62 -1.14
CA MET A 184 9.93 3.20 -0.76
C MET A 184 9.92 2.13 0.33
N ALA A 185 11.03 1.39 0.52
CA ALA A 185 11.18 0.46 1.64
C ALA A 185 10.96 1.15 3.01
N ILE A 186 11.27 2.44 3.13
CA ILE A 186 11.02 3.22 4.35
C ILE A 186 9.54 3.27 4.68
N PHE A 187 8.67 3.48 3.67
CA PHE A 187 7.21 3.50 3.87
C PHE A 187 6.68 2.15 4.38
N PHE A 188 7.21 1.05 3.84
CA PHE A 188 6.86 -0.28 4.30
C PHE A 188 7.41 -0.58 5.70
N ALA A 189 8.64 -0.17 6.02
CA ALA A 189 9.22 -0.32 7.35
C ALA A 189 8.41 0.45 8.42
N VAL A 190 8.08 1.71 8.16
CA VAL A 190 7.28 2.54 9.06
C VAL A 190 5.86 1.98 9.17
N GLY A 191 5.26 1.58 8.04
CA GLY A 191 3.95 0.92 8.02
C GLY A 191 3.94 -0.37 8.85
N PHE A 192 4.96 -1.21 8.73
CA PHE A 192 5.11 -2.44 9.50
C PHE A 192 5.16 -2.18 11.01
N VAL A 193 6.02 -1.23 11.44
CA VAL A 193 6.12 -0.84 12.85
C VAL A 193 4.80 -0.29 13.36
N SER A 194 4.12 0.56 12.59
CA SER A 194 2.84 1.17 12.99
C SER A 194 1.73 0.12 13.12
N VAL A 195 1.66 -0.88 12.22
CA VAL A 195 0.71 -2.00 12.34
C VAL A 195 1.05 -2.86 13.57
N SER A 196 2.34 -3.08 13.87
CA SER A 196 2.78 -3.80 15.07
C SER A 196 2.30 -3.11 16.36
N TYR A 197 2.41 -1.80 16.43
CA TYR A 197 1.89 -1.02 17.56
C TYR A 197 0.38 -1.12 17.73
N THR A 198 -0.38 -1.18 16.64
CA THR A 198 -1.84 -1.38 16.70
C THR A 198 -2.22 -2.75 17.27
N HIS A 199 -1.38 -3.76 17.02
CA HIS A 199 -1.62 -5.13 17.52
C HIS A 199 -1.28 -5.27 19.00
N LEU A 200 -0.17 -4.69 19.46
CA LEU A 200 0.26 -4.75 20.87
C LEU A 200 -0.75 -4.08 21.81
N ARG A 201 -1.29 -2.93 21.46
CA ARG A 201 -2.36 -2.25 22.21
C ARG A 201 -3.74 -2.92 22.18
N ALA A 202 -3.91 -4.01 21.46
CA ALA A 202 -5.13 -4.78 21.45
C ALA A 202 -5.19 -5.84 22.55
N HIS A 203 -4.08 -6.04 23.29
CA HIS A 203 -3.95 -7.00 24.40
C HIS A 203 -3.86 -6.34 25.77
N GLU A 204 -3.90 -5.00 25.83
CA GLU A 204 -4.12 -4.19 27.04
C GLU A 204 -5.58 -3.73 27.13
#